data_fc78d44ee626d274f6ac4e66d6704f19
#
_entry.id   fc78d44ee626d274f6ac4e66d6704f19
#
_cell.length_a   1.000
_cell.length_b   1.000
_cell.length_c   1.000
_cell.angle_alpha   90.00
_cell.angle_beta   90.00
_cell.angle_gamma   90.00
#
_symmetry.space_group_name_H-M   'P 1'
#
loop_
_entity.id
_entity.type
_entity.pdbx_description
1 polymer ?
#
loop_
_entity_poly.entity_id
_entity_poly.type
_entity_poly.pdbx_seq_one_letter_code
_entity_poly.pdbx_strand_id
1 'polypeptide(L)'
;MKEKISYIVSKGSIILFSLLAVLYVGVFITSLGKNAIDMCVRVGWNWKHTGNYVGLIAGFAAYILFLIILTILRSRHNLNWFMKFTHELTHTLVALVFFRKIHEFVVRGRECFVRYDPPKIGYIPITLSPYCIPIYTLMIFPFRFAGDSHYMIIFDALIAFTYAFHVHAFIKQTRFTQNDIENCGVAQSVSFISFVHLAMISLILAIPKGGVLKATGRVFGEYLWQIVTDPSGWFHDVIRYF
;
A
#
# COMPACT_ATOMS: atom_id res chain seq x y z
N MET A 1 31.41 12.27 -13.90
CA MET A 1 31.31 12.11 -12.43
C MET A 1 29.86 12.05 -11.95
N LYS A 2 28.97 12.92 -12.41
CA LYS A 2 27.51 12.90 -12.05
C LYS A 2 26.81 11.60 -12.47
N GLU A 3 27.07 11.07 -13.65
CA GLU A 3 26.47 9.80 -14.12
C GLU A 3 26.94 8.58 -13.32
N LYS A 4 28.23 8.52 -12.93
CA LYS A 4 28.74 7.45 -12.06
C LYS A 4 28.08 7.46 -10.68
N ILE A 5 27.87 8.65 -10.10
CA ILE A 5 27.20 8.79 -8.79
C ILE A 5 25.74 8.39 -8.91
N SER A 6 25.04 8.81 -9.96
CA SER A 6 23.67 8.42 -10.24
C SER A 6 23.52 6.90 -10.39
N TYR A 7 24.45 6.25 -11.09
CA TYR A 7 24.49 4.81 -11.27
C TYR A 7 24.74 4.05 -9.95
N ILE A 8 25.66 4.54 -9.11
CA ILE A 8 25.96 3.92 -7.80
C ILE A 8 24.78 4.07 -6.85
N VAL A 9 24.15 5.25 -6.82
CA VAL A 9 22.94 5.49 -6.00
C VAL A 9 21.78 4.63 -6.47
N SER A 10 21.61 4.47 -7.78
CA SER A 10 20.58 3.59 -8.36
C SER A 10 20.81 2.12 -7.97
N LYS A 11 22.04 1.58 -8.11
CA LYS A 11 22.35 0.20 -7.69
C LYS A 11 22.23 -0.01 -6.20
N GLY A 12 22.71 0.93 -5.39
CA GLY A 12 22.60 0.87 -3.93
C GLY A 12 21.13 0.86 -3.48
N SER A 13 20.28 1.66 -4.12
CA SER A 13 18.84 1.65 -3.82
C SER A 13 18.15 0.35 -4.26
N ILE A 14 18.53 -0.26 -5.40
CA ILE A 14 18.00 -1.57 -5.81
C ILE A 14 18.33 -2.63 -4.76
N ILE A 15 19.58 -2.70 -4.30
CA ILE A 15 20.00 -3.66 -3.28
C ILE A 15 19.24 -3.42 -1.98
N LEU A 16 19.15 -2.17 -1.52
CA LEU A 16 18.44 -1.81 -0.29
C LEU A 16 16.96 -2.18 -0.38
N PHE A 17 16.27 -1.82 -1.44
CA PHE A 17 14.85 -2.14 -1.62
C PHE A 17 14.61 -3.64 -1.81
N SER A 18 15.51 -4.36 -2.47
CA SER A 18 15.43 -5.82 -2.58
C SER A 18 15.60 -6.50 -1.23
N LEU A 19 16.57 -6.04 -0.41
CA LEU A 19 16.76 -6.54 0.96
C LEU A 19 15.55 -6.22 1.85
N LEU A 20 15.03 -5.00 1.79
CA LEU A 20 13.82 -4.60 2.52
C LEU A 20 12.61 -5.41 2.06
N ALA A 21 12.47 -5.68 0.76
CA ALA A 21 11.39 -6.52 0.24
C ALA A 21 11.50 -7.96 0.73
N VAL A 22 12.69 -8.56 0.73
CA VAL A 22 12.93 -9.92 1.24
C VAL A 22 12.67 -10.00 2.74
N LEU A 23 13.20 -9.07 3.52
CA LEU A 23 12.94 -8.99 4.96
C LEU A 23 11.45 -8.82 5.24
N TYR A 24 10.78 -7.98 4.46
CA TYR A 24 9.37 -7.69 4.64
C TYR A 24 8.47 -8.86 4.19
N VAL A 25 8.81 -9.56 3.11
CA VAL A 25 8.11 -10.79 2.71
C VAL A 25 8.19 -11.83 3.82
N GLY A 26 9.35 -11.98 4.46
CA GLY A 26 9.49 -12.87 5.60
C GLY A 26 8.60 -12.44 6.78
N VAL A 27 8.62 -11.15 7.15
CA VAL A 27 7.74 -10.60 8.19
C VAL A 27 6.25 -10.73 7.81
N PHE A 28 5.91 -10.51 6.55
CA PHE A 28 4.56 -10.64 6.04
C PHE A 28 4.06 -12.07 6.09
N ILE A 29 4.86 -13.04 5.66
CA ILE A 29 4.48 -14.45 5.67
C ILE A 29 4.31 -14.94 7.10
N THR A 30 5.21 -14.60 8.02
CA THR A 30 5.08 -15.00 9.44
C THR A 30 3.92 -14.28 10.13
N SER A 31 3.71 -13.00 9.87
CA SER A 31 2.62 -12.22 10.47
C SER A 31 1.25 -12.51 9.84
N LEU A 32 1.18 -12.57 8.51
CA LEU A 32 -0.05 -12.88 7.78
C LEU A 32 -0.39 -14.35 7.83
N GLY A 33 0.60 -15.25 7.77
CA GLY A 33 0.37 -16.67 7.94
C GLY A 33 -0.29 -16.94 9.28
N LYS A 34 0.28 -16.43 10.38
CA LYS A 34 -0.34 -16.52 11.71
C LYS A 34 -1.69 -15.79 11.78
N ASN A 35 -1.80 -14.59 11.23
CA ASN A 35 -3.03 -13.80 11.29
C ASN A 35 -4.09 -14.26 10.29
N ALA A 36 -3.73 -14.75 9.10
CA ALA A 36 -4.68 -15.29 8.14
C ALA A 36 -5.18 -16.66 8.57
N ILE A 37 -4.32 -17.52 9.11
CA ILE A 37 -4.71 -18.79 9.71
C ILE A 37 -5.59 -18.52 10.93
N ASP A 38 -5.20 -17.63 11.82
CA ASP A 38 -6.01 -17.19 12.95
C ASP A 38 -7.34 -16.57 12.49
N MET A 39 -7.34 -15.79 11.41
CA MET A 39 -8.54 -15.21 10.83
C MET A 39 -9.41 -16.29 10.19
N CYS A 40 -8.86 -17.19 9.38
CA CYS A 40 -9.63 -18.29 8.76
C CYS A 40 -10.17 -19.26 9.81
N VAL A 41 -9.37 -19.62 10.82
CA VAL A 41 -9.79 -20.51 11.92
C VAL A 41 -10.83 -19.83 12.80
N ARG A 42 -10.68 -18.54 13.09
CA ARG A 42 -11.62 -17.78 13.93
C ARG A 42 -12.89 -17.37 13.19
N VAL A 43 -12.83 -17.05 11.90
CA VAL A 43 -13.99 -16.81 11.05
C VAL A 43 -14.78 -18.10 10.82
N GLY A 44 -14.09 -19.24 10.70
CA GLY A 44 -14.78 -20.55 10.54
C GLY A 44 -15.39 -21.11 11.82
N TRP A 45 -14.87 -20.77 13.01
CA TRP A 45 -15.25 -21.47 14.24
C TRP A 45 -15.81 -20.60 15.38
N ASN A 46 -15.58 -19.29 15.39
CA ASN A 46 -16.02 -18.47 16.52
C ASN A 46 -16.43 -17.05 16.10
N TRP A 47 -17.68 -16.92 15.70
CA TRP A 47 -18.33 -15.69 15.27
C TRP A 47 -18.18 -14.53 16.28
N LYS A 48 -17.96 -14.80 17.56
CA LYS A 48 -17.72 -13.80 18.60
C LYS A 48 -16.39 -13.03 18.44
N HIS A 49 -15.38 -13.63 17.79
CA HIS A 49 -14.06 -13.01 17.59
C HIS A 49 -13.93 -12.32 16.23
N THR A 50 -14.87 -12.55 15.31
CA THR A 50 -14.93 -11.89 13.99
C THR A 50 -15.35 -10.44 14.08
N GLY A 51 -15.94 -10.02 15.21
CA GLY A 51 -16.42 -8.65 15.42
C GLY A 51 -15.38 -7.58 15.10
N ASN A 52 -14.11 -7.89 15.32
CA ASN A 52 -13.02 -6.95 15.05
C ASN A 52 -12.73 -6.70 13.56
N TYR A 53 -13.13 -7.61 12.64
CA TYR A 53 -12.88 -7.50 11.19
C TYR A 53 -14.12 -7.17 10.38
N VAL A 54 -15.29 -7.07 11.01
CA VAL A 54 -16.56 -6.79 10.33
C VAL A 54 -16.50 -5.51 9.51
N GLY A 55 -15.89 -4.46 10.03
CA GLY A 55 -15.71 -3.21 9.31
C GLY A 55 -14.90 -3.40 8.02
N LEU A 56 -13.74 -4.07 8.08
CA LEU A 56 -12.90 -4.31 6.91
C LEU A 56 -13.63 -5.17 5.87
N ILE A 57 -14.30 -6.23 6.29
CA ILE A 57 -15.07 -7.11 5.39
C ILE A 57 -16.22 -6.33 4.75
N ALA A 58 -16.96 -5.56 5.54
CA ALA A 58 -18.07 -4.73 5.05
C ALA A 58 -17.59 -3.68 4.04
N GLY A 59 -16.46 -3.02 4.29
CA GLY A 59 -15.89 -2.04 3.37
C GLY A 59 -15.45 -2.65 2.04
N PHE A 60 -14.81 -3.82 2.07
CA PHE A 60 -14.44 -4.55 0.86
C PHE A 60 -15.68 -5.00 0.07
N ALA A 61 -16.68 -5.56 0.74
CA ALA A 61 -17.94 -5.96 0.14
C ALA A 61 -18.69 -4.75 -0.46
N ALA A 62 -18.71 -3.62 0.25
CA ALA A 62 -19.29 -2.37 -0.24
C ALA A 62 -18.60 -1.87 -1.51
N TYR A 63 -17.26 -2.02 -1.62
CA TYR A 63 -16.55 -1.67 -2.84
C TYR A 63 -16.94 -2.58 -4.02
N ILE A 64 -17.08 -3.88 -3.81
CA ILE A 64 -17.57 -4.81 -4.85
C ILE A 64 -18.97 -4.42 -5.29
N LEU A 65 -19.88 -4.16 -4.34
CA LEU A 65 -21.23 -3.72 -4.64
C LEU A 65 -21.25 -2.40 -5.43
N PHE A 66 -20.41 -1.45 -5.05
CA PHE A 66 -20.22 -0.20 -5.79
C PHE A 66 -19.80 -0.44 -7.25
N LEU A 67 -18.86 -1.37 -7.51
CA LEU A 67 -18.46 -1.73 -8.87
C LEU A 67 -19.61 -2.37 -9.67
N ILE A 68 -20.43 -3.20 -9.04
CA ILE A 68 -21.60 -3.82 -9.65
C ILE A 68 -22.59 -2.72 -10.04
N ILE A 69 -22.92 -1.80 -9.12
CA ILE A 69 -23.83 -0.67 -9.37
C ILE A 69 -23.32 0.19 -10.53
N LEU A 70 -22.03 0.57 -10.54
CA LEU A 70 -21.45 1.35 -11.64
C LEU A 70 -21.51 0.62 -12.99
N THR A 71 -21.45 -0.71 -12.95
CA THR A 71 -21.60 -1.54 -14.17
C THR A 71 -23.01 -1.50 -14.69
N ILE A 72 -24.01 -1.68 -13.82
CA ILE A 72 -25.44 -1.62 -14.14
C ILE A 72 -25.80 -0.23 -14.69
N LEU A 73 -25.33 0.82 -14.03
CA LEU A 73 -25.57 2.22 -14.42
C LEU A 73 -24.74 2.66 -15.64
N ARG A 74 -23.92 1.78 -16.22
CA ARG A 74 -22.99 2.10 -17.31
C ARG A 74 -22.06 3.29 -17.04
N SER A 75 -21.79 3.60 -15.79
CA SER A 75 -21.04 4.77 -15.32
C SER A 75 -19.55 4.50 -15.07
N ARG A 76 -19.00 3.40 -15.61
CA ARG A 76 -17.58 3.04 -15.47
C ARG A 76 -16.61 4.10 -16.05
N HIS A 77 -17.09 4.95 -16.96
CA HIS A 77 -16.28 6.03 -17.52
C HIS A 77 -15.85 7.03 -16.42
N ASN A 78 -16.76 7.39 -15.53
CA ASN A 78 -16.48 8.31 -14.42
C ASN A 78 -15.45 7.72 -13.44
N LEU A 79 -15.55 6.42 -13.15
CA LEU A 79 -14.57 5.73 -12.32
C LEU A 79 -13.17 5.73 -12.97
N ASN A 80 -13.09 5.50 -14.29
CA ASN A 80 -11.83 5.53 -15.03
C ASN A 80 -11.19 6.92 -15.01
N TRP A 81 -11.99 7.97 -15.14
CA TRP A 81 -11.52 9.34 -15.01
C TRP A 81 -11.01 9.60 -13.59
N PHE A 82 -11.77 9.17 -12.59
CA PHE A 82 -11.40 9.34 -11.18
C PHE A 82 -10.11 8.59 -10.82
N MET A 83 -9.90 7.40 -11.36
CA MET A 83 -8.63 6.66 -11.20
C MET A 83 -7.45 7.45 -11.78
N LYS A 84 -7.58 8.03 -12.99
CA LYS A 84 -6.55 8.87 -13.59
C LYS A 84 -6.28 10.11 -12.77
N PHE A 85 -7.34 10.79 -12.33
CA PHE A 85 -7.22 11.94 -11.43
C PHE A 85 -6.44 11.57 -10.15
N THR A 86 -6.78 10.44 -9.53
CA THR A 86 -6.11 9.95 -8.32
C THR A 86 -4.64 9.64 -8.59
N HIS A 87 -4.31 9.10 -9.75
CA HIS A 87 -2.93 8.83 -10.17
C HIS A 87 -2.10 10.11 -10.17
N GLU A 88 -2.54 11.13 -10.90
CA GLU A 88 -1.82 12.42 -10.98
C GLU A 88 -1.82 13.16 -9.62
N LEU A 89 -2.92 13.06 -8.86
CA LEU A 89 -3.00 13.62 -7.51
C LEU A 89 -1.97 12.99 -6.58
N THR A 90 -1.74 11.68 -6.70
CA THR A 90 -0.75 10.99 -5.87
C THR A 90 0.67 11.47 -6.17
N HIS A 91 1.03 11.58 -7.46
CA HIS A 91 2.30 12.22 -7.86
C HIS A 91 2.46 13.61 -7.24
N THR A 92 1.41 14.43 -7.34
CA THR A 92 1.40 15.79 -6.81
C THR A 92 1.65 15.82 -5.32
N LEU A 93 0.88 15.05 -4.55
CA LEU A 93 0.99 15.04 -3.10
C LEU A 93 2.35 14.54 -2.62
N VAL A 94 2.87 13.48 -3.24
CA VAL A 94 4.19 12.94 -2.87
C VAL A 94 5.30 13.92 -3.30
N ALA A 95 5.19 14.57 -4.46
CA ALA A 95 6.15 15.60 -4.87
C ALA A 95 6.19 16.77 -3.86
N LEU A 96 5.03 17.20 -3.36
CA LEU A 96 4.94 18.23 -2.31
C LEU A 96 5.60 17.77 -0.99
N VAL A 97 5.43 16.51 -0.58
CA VAL A 97 6.14 15.96 0.60
C VAL A 97 7.66 16.03 0.42
N PHE A 98 8.16 15.87 -0.81
CA PHE A 98 9.57 16.06 -1.14
C PHE A 98 9.94 17.50 -1.50
N PHE A 99 9.09 18.48 -1.13
CA PHE A 99 9.31 19.92 -1.33
C PHE A 99 9.56 20.30 -2.81
N ARG A 100 8.83 19.62 -3.74
CA ARG A 100 8.90 19.95 -5.17
C ARG A 100 7.80 20.93 -5.54
N LYS A 101 8.16 21.95 -6.29
CA LYS A 101 7.18 22.90 -6.82
C LYS A 101 6.41 22.24 -7.96
N ILE A 102 5.08 22.34 -7.91
CA ILE A 102 4.20 21.89 -8.96
C ILE A 102 3.98 23.04 -9.94
N HIS A 103 4.19 22.79 -11.21
CA HIS A 103 4.02 23.77 -12.27
C HIS A 103 2.70 23.59 -13.01
N GLU A 104 2.29 22.35 -13.21
CA GLU A 104 1.11 22.05 -14.00
C GLU A 104 0.48 20.74 -13.53
N PHE A 105 -0.85 20.71 -13.49
CA PHE A 105 -1.65 19.53 -13.18
C PHE A 105 -2.77 19.42 -14.23
N VAL A 106 -2.73 18.40 -15.08
CA VAL A 106 -3.68 18.21 -16.17
C VAL A 106 -4.30 16.85 -16.11
N VAL A 107 -5.64 16.80 -16.09
CA VAL A 107 -6.43 15.57 -16.20
C VAL A 107 -7.59 15.84 -17.18
N ARG A 108 -7.30 15.73 -18.47
CA ARG A 108 -8.29 15.96 -19.54
C ARG A 108 -8.26 14.85 -20.57
N GLY A 109 -9.31 14.06 -20.62
CA GLY A 109 -9.49 13.03 -21.62
C GLY A 109 -8.36 12.00 -21.67
N ARG A 110 -7.48 12.10 -22.68
CA ARG A 110 -6.29 11.25 -22.84
C ARG A 110 -5.03 11.84 -22.24
N GLU A 111 -5.00 13.15 -22.01
CA GLU A 111 -3.87 13.88 -21.44
C GLU A 111 -4.00 13.90 -19.92
N CYS A 112 -3.12 13.19 -19.25
CA CYS A 112 -3.03 13.16 -17.80
C CYS A 112 -1.55 13.24 -17.45
N PHE A 113 -1.12 14.30 -16.80
CA PHE A 113 0.25 14.47 -16.33
C PHE A 113 0.36 15.53 -15.25
N VAL A 114 1.41 15.40 -14.44
CA VAL A 114 1.85 16.43 -13.51
C VAL A 114 3.27 16.86 -13.87
N ARG A 115 3.49 18.17 -13.95
CA ARG A 115 4.82 18.73 -14.14
C ARG A 115 5.31 19.36 -12.84
N TYR A 116 6.44 18.87 -12.35
CA TYR A 116 7.09 19.34 -11.12
C TYR A 116 8.60 19.49 -11.32
N ASP A 117 9.26 20.22 -10.40
CA ASP A 117 10.71 20.36 -10.44
C ASP A 117 11.41 18.99 -10.37
N PRO A 118 12.46 18.74 -11.19
CA PRO A 118 13.15 17.46 -11.21
C PRO A 118 13.67 17.09 -9.80
N PRO A 119 13.34 15.90 -9.30
CA PRO A 119 13.68 15.51 -7.95
C PRO A 119 15.18 15.18 -7.84
N LYS A 120 15.88 15.88 -6.93
CA LYS A 120 17.25 15.52 -6.51
C LYS A 120 17.23 14.32 -5.54
N ILE A 121 16.23 14.28 -4.68
CA ILE A 121 15.95 13.21 -3.71
C ILE A 121 14.47 12.85 -3.86
N GLY A 122 14.13 11.57 -3.69
CA GLY A 122 12.74 11.12 -3.75
C GLY A 122 12.24 10.78 -5.15
N TYR A 123 13.12 10.62 -6.14
CA TYR A 123 12.73 10.27 -7.51
C TYR A 123 11.83 9.02 -7.55
N ILE A 124 12.28 7.92 -6.94
CA ILE A 124 11.55 6.64 -6.93
C ILE A 124 10.20 6.76 -6.24
N PRO A 125 10.12 7.23 -4.96
CA PRO A 125 8.82 7.35 -4.29
C PRO A 125 7.87 8.32 -4.99
N ILE A 126 8.34 9.41 -5.60
CA ILE A 126 7.47 10.31 -6.36
C ILE A 126 6.93 9.60 -7.61
N THR A 127 7.84 8.98 -8.40
CA THR A 127 7.49 8.35 -9.68
C THR A 127 6.61 7.10 -9.49
N LEU A 128 6.85 6.31 -8.44
CA LEU A 128 6.12 5.06 -8.22
C LEU A 128 4.93 5.20 -7.25
N SER A 129 4.72 6.38 -6.66
CA SER A 129 3.67 6.61 -5.67
C SER A 129 2.26 6.23 -6.12
N PRO A 130 1.78 6.51 -7.34
CA PRO A 130 0.43 6.17 -7.75
C PRO A 130 0.15 4.67 -7.76
N TYR A 131 1.20 3.87 -7.91
CA TYR A 131 1.10 2.42 -7.99
C TYR A 131 1.02 1.74 -6.63
N CYS A 132 1.40 2.45 -5.54
CA CYS A 132 1.55 1.80 -4.22
C CYS A 132 1.09 2.64 -3.03
N ILE A 133 0.89 3.96 -3.16
CA ILE A 133 0.47 4.82 -2.05
C ILE A 133 -1.04 5.06 -2.09
N PRO A 134 -1.82 4.43 -1.19
CA PRO A 134 -3.27 4.58 -1.14
C PRO A 134 -3.67 5.87 -0.39
N ILE A 135 -3.62 7.02 -1.08
CA ILE A 135 -3.77 8.35 -0.46
C ILE A 135 -5.07 8.48 0.35
N TYR A 136 -6.20 8.00 -0.17
CA TYR A 136 -7.49 8.08 0.55
C TYR A 136 -7.51 7.23 1.81
N THR A 137 -6.90 6.04 1.76
CA THR A 137 -6.74 5.18 2.94
C THR A 137 -5.88 5.87 4.00
N LEU A 138 -4.76 6.46 3.59
CA LEU A 138 -3.88 7.20 4.48
C LEU A 138 -4.55 8.43 5.08
N MET A 139 -5.43 9.11 4.35
CA MET A 139 -6.22 10.23 4.88
C MET A 139 -7.22 9.80 5.95
N ILE A 140 -7.72 8.57 5.90
CA ILE A 140 -8.70 8.07 6.89
C ILE A 140 -8.00 7.57 8.17
N PHE A 141 -6.77 7.08 8.09
CA PHE A 141 -6.04 6.56 9.26
C PHE A 141 -6.03 7.48 10.48
N PRO A 142 -5.72 8.79 10.39
CA PRO A 142 -5.74 9.68 11.54
C PRO A 142 -7.09 9.71 12.27
N PHE A 143 -8.19 9.69 11.52
CA PHE A 143 -9.55 9.69 12.08
C PHE A 143 -9.87 8.38 12.78
N ARG A 144 -9.36 7.26 12.28
CA ARG A 144 -9.49 5.96 12.93
C ARG A 144 -8.77 5.91 14.29
N PHE A 145 -7.67 6.68 14.45
CA PHE A 145 -6.93 6.76 15.71
C PHE A 145 -7.53 7.73 16.71
N ALA A 146 -8.01 8.87 16.23
CA ALA A 146 -8.59 9.91 17.06
C ALA A 146 -10.08 9.67 17.38
N GLY A 147 -10.72 8.74 16.63
CA GLY A 147 -12.15 8.47 16.72
C GLY A 147 -12.53 7.69 17.97
N ASP A 148 -13.76 7.96 18.43
CA ASP A 148 -14.40 7.18 19.49
C ASP A 148 -14.59 5.72 19.07
N SER A 149 -14.53 4.80 20.04
CA SER A 149 -14.72 3.36 19.84
C SER A 149 -16.01 3.00 19.06
N HIS A 150 -17.03 3.83 19.20
CA HIS A 150 -18.33 3.66 18.54
C HIS A 150 -18.26 3.74 17.00
N TYR A 151 -17.37 4.58 16.46
CA TYR A 151 -17.22 4.80 15.02
C TYR A 151 -16.13 3.96 14.35
N MET A 152 -15.41 3.16 15.11
CA MET A 152 -14.27 2.37 14.60
C MET A 152 -14.64 1.47 13.43
N ILE A 153 -15.80 0.81 13.47
CA ILE A 153 -16.29 -0.07 12.39
C ILE A 153 -16.47 0.72 11.09
N ILE A 154 -16.95 1.95 11.16
CA ILE A 154 -17.16 2.82 9.99
C ILE A 154 -15.81 3.19 9.37
N PHE A 155 -14.83 3.59 10.19
CA PHE A 155 -13.50 3.91 9.70
C PHE A 155 -12.80 2.68 9.11
N ASP A 156 -12.92 1.51 9.74
CA ASP A 156 -12.39 0.26 9.21
C ASP A 156 -13.02 -0.08 7.85
N ALA A 157 -14.32 0.13 7.69
CA ALA A 157 -15.01 -0.06 6.42
C ALA A 157 -14.54 0.94 5.35
N LEU A 158 -14.37 2.21 5.70
CA LEU A 158 -13.84 3.23 4.78
C LEU A 158 -12.38 2.94 4.38
N ILE A 159 -11.55 2.48 5.31
CA ILE A 159 -10.17 2.07 5.05
C ILE A 159 -10.14 0.91 4.03
N ALA A 160 -10.93 -0.13 4.25
CA ALA A 160 -11.00 -1.27 3.34
C ALA A 160 -11.57 -0.90 1.97
N PHE A 161 -12.61 -0.06 1.93
CA PHE A 161 -13.22 0.43 0.69
C PHE A 161 -12.22 1.23 -0.15
N THR A 162 -11.54 2.19 0.47
CA THR A 162 -10.57 3.05 -0.25
C THR A 162 -9.31 2.30 -0.65
N TYR A 163 -8.89 1.33 0.14
CA TYR A 163 -7.77 0.47 -0.22
C TYR A 163 -8.14 -0.47 -1.39
N ALA A 164 -9.33 -1.05 -1.39
CA ALA A 164 -9.84 -1.84 -2.51
C ALA A 164 -9.92 -1.01 -3.81
N PHE A 165 -10.34 0.26 -3.73
CA PHE A 165 -10.28 1.19 -4.85
C PHE A 165 -8.84 1.38 -5.35
N HIS A 166 -7.88 1.59 -4.45
CA HIS A 166 -6.47 1.76 -4.81
C HIS A 166 -5.91 0.52 -5.51
N VAL A 167 -6.15 -0.68 -4.97
CA VAL A 167 -5.72 -1.94 -5.59
C VAL A 167 -6.36 -2.14 -6.97
N HIS A 168 -7.65 -1.81 -7.13
CA HIS A 168 -8.30 -1.86 -8.44
C HIS A 168 -7.68 -0.87 -9.42
N ALA A 169 -7.40 0.37 -9.00
CA ALA A 169 -6.72 1.36 -9.83
C ALA A 169 -5.32 0.88 -10.23
N PHE A 170 -4.55 0.33 -9.28
CA PHE A 170 -3.25 -0.27 -9.53
C PHE A 170 -3.32 -1.37 -10.60
N ILE A 171 -4.18 -2.38 -10.43
CA ILE A 171 -4.31 -3.49 -11.39
C ILE A 171 -4.70 -2.98 -12.78
N LYS A 172 -5.57 -1.98 -12.85
CA LYS A 172 -6.11 -1.48 -14.12
C LYS A 172 -5.16 -0.54 -14.86
N GLN A 173 -4.36 0.23 -14.13
CA GLN A 173 -3.52 1.28 -14.69
C GLN A 173 -2.05 0.86 -14.84
N THR A 174 -1.59 -0.18 -14.12
CA THR A 174 -0.19 -0.59 -14.18
C THR A 174 0.11 -1.37 -15.45
N ARG A 175 1.12 -0.92 -16.17
CA ARG A 175 1.73 -1.63 -17.32
C ARG A 175 3.25 -1.51 -17.19
N PHE A 176 3.97 -2.60 -17.43
CA PHE A 176 5.44 -2.58 -17.34
C PHE A 176 6.12 -1.70 -18.39
N THR A 177 5.39 -1.33 -19.45
CA THR A 177 5.83 -0.42 -20.53
C THR A 177 5.52 1.05 -20.22
N GLN A 178 5.15 1.41 -19.00
CA GLN A 178 4.96 2.80 -18.62
C GLN A 178 6.28 3.47 -18.31
N ASN A 179 6.42 4.73 -18.74
CA ASN A 179 7.63 5.53 -18.54
C ASN A 179 8.09 5.57 -17.08
N ASP A 180 7.14 5.63 -16.13
CA ASP A 180 7.43 5.67 -14.70
C ASP A 180 8.16 4.40 -14.22
N ILE A 181 7.70 3.24 -14.72
CA ILE A 181 8.26 1.94 -14.36
C ILE A 181 9.58 1.70 -15.10
N GLU A 182 9.63 2.03 -16.39
CA GLU A 182 10.84 1.87 -17.21
C GLU A 182 11.98 2.78 -16.72
N ASN A 183 11.69 4.05 -16.44
CA ASN A 183 12.68 5.01 -15.96
C ASN A 183 13.24 4.67 -14.57
N CYS A 184 12.45 4.04 -13.70
CA CYS A 184 12.91 3.53 -12.40
C CYS A 184 13.61 2.17 -12.51
N GLY A 185 13.42 1.45 -13.62
CA GLY A 185 13.82 0.06 -13.80
C GLY A 185 12.77 -0.91 -13.26
N VAL A 186 12.38 -1.90 -14.08
CA VAL A 186 11.26 -2.81 -13.79
C VAL A 186 11.47 -3.57 -12.46
N ALA A 187 12.64 -4.15 -12.24
CA ALA A 187 12.92 -4.92 -11.02
C ALA A 187 12.83 -4.04 -9.76
N GLN A 188 13.37 -2.82 -9.81
CA GLN A 188 13.32 -1.86 -8.72
C GLN A 188 11.89 -1.38 -8.46
N SER A 189 11.12 -1.12 -9.51
CA SER A 189 9.73 -0.72 -9.41
C SER A 189 8.88 -1.82 -8.77
N VAL A 190 9.00 -3.06 -9.23
CA VAL A 190 8.27 -4.20 -8.64
C VAL A 190 8.62 -4.39 -7.18
N SER A 191 9.91 -4.34 -6.82
CA SER A 191 10.36 -4.49 -5.42
C SER A 191 9.78 -3.38 -4.53
N PHE A 192 9.85 -2.12 -4.97
CA PHE A 192 9.32 -0.99 -4.21
C PHE A 192 7.80 -1.05 -4.05
N ILE A 193 7.07 -1.27 -5.16
CA ILE A 193 5.61 -1.35 -5.16
C ILE A 193 5.14 -2.50 -4.27
N SER A 194 5.74 -3.69 -4.40
CA SER A 194 5.39 -4.86 -3.59
C SER A 194 5.63 -4.58 -2.11
N PHE A 195 6.79 -4.00 -1.76
CA PHE A 195 7.11 -3.64 -0.38
C PHE A 195 6.04 -2.73 0.23
N VAL A 196 5.66 -1.64 -0.47
CA VAL A 196 4.67 -0.69 0.05
C VAL A 196 3.28 -1.32 0.17
N HIS A 197 2.85 -2.12 -0.82
CA HIS A 197 1.57 -2.85 -0.73
C HIS A 197 1.53 -3.83 0.45
N LEU A 198 2.60 -4.60 0.63
CA LEU A 198 2.69 -5.55 1.74
C LEU A 198 2.66 -4.82 3.09
N ALA A 199 3.37 -3.68 3.19
CA ALA A 199 3.33 -2.83 4.38
C ALA A 199 1.91 -2.33 4.67
N MET A 200 1.22 -1.84 3.66
CA MET A 200 -0.16 -1.34 3.79
C MET A 200 -1.15 -2.43 4.19
N ILE A 201 -1.08 -3.61 3.56
CA ILE A 201 -1.94 -4.74 3.91
C ILE A 201 -1.71 -5.15 5.36
N SER A 202 -0.45 -5.25 5.80
CA SER A 202 -0.13 -5.60 7.19
C SER A 202 -0.67 -4.58 8.17
N LEU A 203 -0.53 -3.28 7.88
CA LEU A 203 -1.09 -2.21 8.70
C LEU A 203 -2.61 -2.30 8.79
N ILE A 204 -3.30 -2.49 7.67
CA ILE A 204 -4.76 -2.61 7.62
C ILE A 204 -5.24 -3.82 8.43
N LEU A 205 -4.61 -4.98 8.28
CA LEU A 205 -4.97 -6.19 9.03
C LEU A 205 -4.65 -6.11 10.52
N ALA A 206 -3.73 -5.24 10.90
CA ALA A 206 -3.37 -5.03 12.30
C ALA A 206 -4.29 -4.02 13.03
N ILE A 207 -5.02 -3.17 12.29
CA ILE A 207 -5.94 -2.16 12.85
C ILE A 207 -6.94 -2.75 13.86
N PRO A 208 -7.65 -3.86 13.56
CA PRO A 208 -8.65 -4.41 14.48
C PRO A 208 -8.07 -4.97 15.79
N LYS A 209 -6.76 -5.21 15.86
CA LYS A 209 -6.09 -5.85 17.02
C LYS A 209 -5.60 -4.86 18.09
N GLY A 210 -5.93 -3.60 18.02
CA GLY A 210 -5.57 -2.65 19.09
C GLY A 210 -4.83 -1.39 18.65
N GLY A 211 -5.01 -1.01 17.39
CA GLY A 211 -4.50 0.25 16.84
C GLY A 211 -3.16 0.12 16.13
N VAL A 212 -2.98 0.94 15.09
CA VAL A 212 -1.82 0.89 14.17
C VAL A 212 -0.50 1.12 14.91
N LEU A 213 -0.44 1.97 15.93
CA LEU A 213 0.79 2.19 16.68
C LEU A 213 1.26 0.93 17.42
N LYS A 214 0.34 0.20 18.08
CA LYS A 214 0.66 -1.09 18.73
C LYS A 214 0.95 -2.18 17.69
N ALA A 215 0.25 -2.16 16.56
CA ALA A 215 0.45 -3.13 15.50
C ALA A 215 1.75 -2.87 14.72
N THR A 216 2.06 -1.61 14.43
CA THR A 216 3.34 -1.22 13.82
C THR A 216 4.48 -1.54 14.77
N GLY A 217 4.34 -1.21 16.07
CA GLY A 217 5.32 -1.56 17.10
C GLY A 217 5.54 -3.08 17.21
N ARG A 218 4.50 -3.91 17.12
CA ARG A 218 4.64 -5.38 17.10
C ARG A 218 5.23 -5.90 15.80
N VAL A 219 4.72 -5.46 14.65
CA VAL A 219 5.21 -5.92 13.35
C VAL A 219 6.67 -5.53 13.15
N PHE A 220 7.05 -4.29 13.46
CA PHE A 220 8.43 -3.84 13.29
C PHE A 220 9.33 -4.10 14.50
N GLY A 221 8.80 -4.03 15.72
CA GLY A 221 9.58 -4.22 16.94
C GLY A 221 9.85 -5.70 17.25
N GLU A 222 8.81 -6.52 17.34
CA GLU A 222 8.96 -7.93 17.72
C GLU A 222 9.64 -8.76 16.63
N TYR A 223 9.31 -8.52 15.36
CA TYR A 223 9.89 -9.28 14.25
C TYR A 223 11.30 -8.82 13.89
N LEU A 224 11.60 -7.53 13.89
CA LEU A 224 12.97 -7.05 13.75
C LEU A 224 13.84 -7.52 14.91
N TRP A 225 13.30 -7.52 16.13
CA TRP A 225 13.98 -8.04 17.29
C TRP A 225 14.24 -9.54 17.15
N GLN A 226 13.26 -10.32 16.72
CA GLN A 226 13.42 -11.75 16.48
C GLN A 226 14.44 -12.06 15.37
N ILE A 227 14.44 -11.30 14.27
CA ILE A 227 15.44 -11.43 13.21
C ILE A 227 16.86 -11.14 13.72
N VAL A 228 17.00 -10.14 14.60
CA VAL A 228 18.32 -9.73 15.14
C VAL A 228 18.80 -10.70 16.23
N THR A 229 17.90 -11.19 17.08
CA THR A 229 18.26 -12.04 18.23
C THR A 229 18.27 -13.52 17.94
N ASP A 230 17.45 -14.00 17.01
CA ASP A 230 17.37 -15.40 16.59
C ASP A 230 17.08 -15.52 15.07
N PRO A 231 18.06 -15.19 14.22
CA PRO A 231 17.88 -15.28 12.77
C PRO A 231 17.64 -16.72 12.28
N SER A 232 18.13 -17.73 13.00
CA SER A 232 17.94 -19.15 12.65
C SER A 232 16.52 -19.61 12.97
N GLY A 233 15.99 -19.27 14.11
CA GLY A 233 14.61 -19.56 14.49
C GLY A 233 13.61 -18.84 13.58
N TRP A 234 13.86 -17.58 13.22
CA TRP A 234 13.05 -16.84 12.27
C TRP A 234 13.02 -17.51 10.88
N PHE A 235 14.18 -17.95 10.37
CA PHE A 235 14.29 -18.65 9.09
C PHE A 235 13.57 -19.99 9.10
N HIS A 236 13.67 -20.76 10.19
CA HIS A 236 12.91 -21.99 10.40
C HIS A 236 11.41 -21.77 10.44
N ASP A 237 10.94 -20.71 11.12
CA ASP A 237 9.53 -20.35 11.17
C ASP A 237 9.00 -19.95 9.78
N VAL A 238 9.80 -19.25 8.95
CA VAL A 238 9.45 -18.92 7.57
C VAL A 238 9.31 -20.17 6.71
N ILE A 239 10.28 -21.11 6.77
CA ILE A 239 10.24 -22.34 5.95
C ILE A 239 9.09 -23.27 6.35
N ARG A 240 8.66 -23.28 7.60
CA ARG A 240 7.52 -24.09 8.05
C ARG A 240 6.17 -23.70 7.45
N TYR A 241 6.06 -22.49 6.89
CA TYR A 241 4.83 -21.98 6.26
C TYR A 241 4.83 -22.11 4.73
N PHE A 242 5.94 -22.56 4.13
CA PHE A 242 6.04 -22.96 2.73
C PHE A 242 6.03 -24.49 2.58
#